data_9ce4f64318c8fe009f5e47f81cf32675
#
_entry.id   9ce4f64318c8fe009f5e47f81cf32675
#
_cell.length_a   1.000
_cell.length_b   1.000
_cell.length_c   1.000
_cell.angle_alpha   90.00
_cell.angle_beta   90.00
_cell.angle_gamma   90.00
#
_symmetry.space_group_name_H-M   'P 1'
#
loop_
_entity.id
_entity.type
_entity.pdbx_description
1 polymer ?
#
loop_
_entity_poly.entity_id
_entity_poly.type
_entity_poly.pdbx_seq_one_letter_code
_entity_poly.pdbx_strand_id
1 'polypeptide(L)'
;MYRYIAEAWNIPSKTYVKELNIERRIQWRREENFLRIEKPTRLDRARALGYKAKQGYVLVRAKVRKGAFQKRHINHGRRAKRKGEEQLIVGKSLQRMAEERTQKRYKNLEVLNSYWVGADGQNEWYEVILVDPGHPVIQHDPKISWICNNKHKNRVYRGLTSAGAKGRGLRNKGHGAEKVRPSGGAKGNRNN
;
A
#
# COMPACT_ATOMS: atom_id res chain seq x y z
N MET A 1 -3.22 25.73 3.48
CA MET A 1 -1.95 25.02 3.70
C MET A 1 -1.85 23.75 2.86
N TYR A 2 -2.70 22.74 3.01
CA TYR A 2 -2.58 21.44 2.29
C TYR A 2 -2.60 21.57 0.76
N ARG A 3 -3.34 22.53 0.21
CA ARG A 3 -3.36 22.80 -1.22
C ARG A 3 -1.95 23.13 -1.75
N TYR A 4 -1.23 24.01 -1.09
CA TYR A 4 0.14 24.40 -1.51
C TYR A 4 1.14 23.25 -1.40
N ILE A 5 1.00 22.40 -0.37
CA ILE A 5 1.80 21.17 -0.26
C ILE A 5 1.50 20.24 -1.44
N ALA A 6 0.23 20.03 -1.75
CA ALA A 6 -0.18 19.18 -2.87
C ALA A 6 0.32 19.72 -4.21
N GLU A 7 0.24 21.04 -4.44
CA GLU A 7 0.75 21.71 -5.63
C GLU A 7 2.26 21.52 -5.78
N ALA A 8 3.04 21.69 -4.69
CA ALA A 8 4.48 21.46 -4.71
C ALA A 8 4.85 20.01 -5.05
N TRP A 9 4.04 19.04 -4.63
CA TRP A 9 4.24 17.63 -4.93
C TRP A 9 3.70 17.19 -6.30
N ASN A 10 2.85 17.98 -6.96
CA ASN A 10 2.35 17.65 -8.30
C ASN A 10 3.43 17.77 -9.37
N ILE A 11 4.27 18.80 -9.26
CA ILE A 11 5.40 19.02 -10.18
C ILE A 11 6.69 19.19 -9.37
N PRO A 12 7.23 18.11 -8.79
CA PRO A 12 8.41 18.19 -7.92
C PRO A 12 9.63 18.81 -8.61
N SER A 13 9.76 18.62 -9.94
CA SER A 13 10.88 19.13 -10.73
C SER A 13 10.98 20.68 -10.76
N LYS A 14 9.87 21.38 -10.52
CA LYS A 14 9.79 22.84 -10.52
C LYS A 14 9.75 23.44 -9.11
N THR A 15 9.88 22.62 -8.07
CA THR A 15 9.75 23.05 -6.69
C THR A 15 10.92 22.56 -5.84
N TYR A 16 11.09 23.11 -4.65
CA TYR A 16 12.07 22.69 -3.65
C TYR A 16 11.96 21.20 -3.27
N VAL A 17 10.81 20.58 -3.57
CA VAL A 17 10.58 19.14 -3.31
C VAL A 17 11.55 18.26 -4.10
N LYS A 18 12.07 18.72 -5.25
CA LYS A 18 13.07 18.00 -6.05
C LYS A 18 14.34 17.71 -5.23
N GLU A 19 14.91 18.75 -4.66
CA GLU A 19 16.16 18.69 -3.87
C GLU A 19 15.96 17.85 -2.62
N LEU A 20 14.95 18.16 -1.85
CA LEU A 20 14.59 17.36 -0.65
C LEU A 20 14.37 15.88 -0.96
N ASN A 21 13.76 15.54 -2.10
CA ASN A 21 13.56 14.16 -2.47
C ASN A 21 14.84 13.46 -2.91
N ILE A 22 15.84 14.18 -3.41
CA ILE A 22 17.16 13.62 -3.71
C ILE A 22 17.87 13.26 -2.39
N GLU A 23 17.95 14.19 -1.46
CA GLU A 23 18.56 13.98 -0.14
C GLU A 23 17.89 12.84 0.64
N ARG A 24 16.55 12.88 0.71
CA ARG A 24 15.76 11.82 1.36
C ARG A 24 16.02 10.44 0.76
N ARG A 25 16.11 10.31 -0.55
CA ARG A 25 16.38 9.01 -1.20
C ARG A 25 17.76 8.48 -0.90
N ILE A 26 18.76 9.34 -0.77
CA ILE A 26 20.12 8.95 -0.34
C ILE A 26 20.06 8.35 1.05
N GLN A 27 19.38 9.03 1.98
CA GLN A 27 19.18 8.55 3.34
C GLN A 27 18.38 7.25 3.38
N TRP A 28 17.23 7.20 2.70
CA TRP A 28 16.30 6.06 2.72
C TRP A 28 16.87 4.77 2.13
N ARG A 29 17.84 4.86 1.23
CA ARG A 29 18.55 3.67 0.73
C ARG A 29 19.31 2.95 1.82
N ARG A 30 19.87 3.70 2.77
CA ARG A 30 20.66 3.17 3.89
C ARG A 30 19.81 2.68 5.06
N GLU A 31 18.57 3.16 5.14
CA GLU A 31 17.63 2.81 6.21
C GLU A 31 17.09 1.39 6.07
N GLU A 32 16.52 0.88 7.16
CA GLU A 32 15.78 -0.39 7.17
C GLU A 32 14.60 -0.39 6.21
N ASN A 33 14.15 -1.59 5.85
CA ASN A 33 13.00 -1.76 4.96
C ASN A 33 11.68 -1.27 5.55
N PHE A 34 11.56 -1.25 6.88
CA PHE A 34 10.37 -0.80 7.60
C PHE A 34 10.81 0.07 8.77
N LEU A 35 10.80 1.36 8.58
CA LEU A 35 11.18 2.34 9.58
C LEU A 35 9.93 3.05 10.11
N ARG A 36 9.75 3.04 11.45
CA ARG A 36 8.74 3.88 12.09
C ARG A 36 9.19 5.34 12.02
N ILE A 37 8.29 6.21 11.56
CA ILE A 37 8.53 7.64 11.43
C ILE A 37 7.57 8.42 12.31
N GLU A 38 8.02 9.56 12.84
CA GLU A 38 7.20 10.40 13.72
C GLU A 38 6.22 11.28 12.94
N LYS A 39 6.66 11.81 11.80
CA LYS A 39 5.90 12.75 10.99
C LYS A 39 5.78 12.26 9.55
N PRO A 40 4.62 12.45 8.91
CA PRO A 40 4.44 12.08 7.51
C PRO A 40 5.28 12.98 6.59
N THR A 41 5.91 12.39 5.59
CA THR A 41 6.64 13.14 4.55
C THR A 41 5.68 14.01 3.71
N ARG A 42 4.46 13.51 3.47
CA ARG A 42 3.39 14.22 2.75
C ARG A 42 2.17 14.37 3.66
N LEU A 43 2.14 15.48 4.40
CA LEU A 43 1.05 15.74 5.35
C LEU A 43 -0.31 15.90 4.65
N ASP A 44 -0.35 16.52 3.48
CA ASP A 44 -1.54 16.66 2.64
C ASP A 44 -2.16 15.29 2.32
N ARG A 45 -1.31 14.37 1.86
CA ARG A 45 -1.77 13.04 1.47
C ARG A 45 -2.14 12.16 2.65
N ALA A 46 -1.33 12.21 3.72
CA ALA A 46 -1.62 11.47 4.95
C ALA A 46 -2.98 11.87 5.54
N ARG A 47 -3.25 13.17 5.63
CA ARG A 47 -4.52 13.71 6.14
C ARG A 47 -5.71 13.31 5.25
N ALA A 48 -5.56 13.40 3.94
CA ALA A 48 -6.61 12.99 2.99
C ALA A 48 -6.94 11.49 3.10
N LEU A 49 -6.00 10.67 3.58
CA LEU A 49 -6.16 9.23 3.79
C LEU A 49 -6.58 8.85 5.22
N GLY A 50 -6.88 9.84 6.06
CA GLY A 50 -7.42 9.63 7.39
C GLY A 50 -6.41 9.68 8.53
N TYR A 51 -5.14 10.00 8.27
CA TYR A 51 -4.15 10.18 9.33
C TYR A 51 -4.51 11.35 10.26
N LYS A 52 -4.35 11.12 11.55
CA LYS A 52 -4.42 12.14 12.59
C LYS A 52 -3.19 12.06 13.48
N ALA A 53 -2.66 13.23 13.89
CA ALA A 53 -1.53 13.31 14.81
C ALA A 53 -2.03 13.16 16.27
N LYS A 54 -2.45 11.94 16.60
CA LYS A 54 -2.90 11.58 17.95
C LYS A 54 -2.43 10.15 18.28
N GLN A 55 -2.48 9.83 19.57
CA GLN A 55 -2.13 8.49 20.05
C GLN A 55 -2.94 7.41 19.34
N GLY A 56 -2.34 6.24 19.17
CA GLY A 56 -2.94 5.12 18.42
C GLY A 56 -2.73 5.16 16.91
N TYR A 57 -2.20 6.24 16.34
CA TYR A 57 -1.74 6.27 14.95
C TYR A 57 -0.23 6.08 14.87
N VAL A 58 0.21 5.22 13.98
CA VAL A 58 1.62 4.94 13.72
C VAL A 58 1.88 5.05 12.23
N LEU A 59 2.98 5.68 11.88
CA LEU A 59 3.45 5.79 10.49
C LEU A 59 4.68 4.91 10.30
N VAL A 60 4.69 4.15 9.22
CA VAL A 60 5.84 3.32 8.83
C VAL A 60 6.21 3.59 7.39
N ARG A 61 7.47 3.97 7.15
CA ARG A 61 8.03 4.02 5.80
C ARG A 61 8.49 2.63 5.40
N ALA A 62 7.89 2.11 4.32
CA ALA A 62 8.18 0.79 3.78
C ALA A 62 8.94 0.93 2.46
N LYS A 63 10.10 0.29 2.36
CA LYS A 63 10.92 0.17 1.16
C LYS A 63 10.59 -1.14 0.45
N VAL A 64 10.23 -1.09 -0.83
CA VAL A 64 9.91 -2.24 -1.66
C VAL A 64 10.77 -2.22 -2.91
N ARG A 65 11.45 -3.32 -3.20
CA ARG A 65 12.25 -3.45 -4.42
C ARG A 65 11.34 -3.45 -5.65
N LYS A 66 11.73 -2.71 -6.67
CA LYS A 66 11.14 -2.76 -8.01
C LYS A 66 11.55 -4.04 -8.72
N GLY A 67 10.83 -4.39 -9.74
CA GLY A 67 11.12 -5.50 -10.62
C GLY A 67 9.93 -6.41 -10.83
N ALA A 68 10.06 -7.28 -11.80
CA ALA A 68 9.09 -8.30 -12.12
C ALA A 68 9.26 -9.53 -11.22
N PHE A 69 8.25 -10.37 -11.21
CA PHE A 69 8.33 -11.69 -10.60
C PHE A 69 9.39 -12.53 -11.35
N GLN A 70 10.33 -13.10 -10.60
CA GLN A 70 11.32 -14.00 -11.18
C GLN A 70 10.65 -15.32 -11.55
N LYS A 71 10.53 -15.57 -12.85
CA LYS A 71 9.91 -16.78 -13.36
C LYS A 71 10.90 -17.94 -13.29
N ARG A 72 10.40 -19.13 -12.99
CA ARG A 72 11.25 -20.34 -13.00
C ARG A 72 11.63 -20.71 -14.44
N HIS A 73 12.83 -21.20 -14.60
CA HIS A 73 13.22 -21.85 -15.83
C HIS A 73 12.57 -23.24 -15.88
N ILE A 74 11.94 -23.56 -17.01
CA ILE A 74 11.28 -24.87 -17.17
C ILE A 74 12.36 -25.88 -17.58
N ASN A 75 12.75 -26.72 -16.66
CA ASN A 75 13.55 -27.90 -16.91
C ASN A 75 12.60 -29.10 -17.00
N HIS A 76 12.91 -30.09 -17.77
CA HIS A 76 12.22 -31.42 -17.84
C HIS A 76 11.40 -31.71 -19.10
N GLY A 77 11.81 -31.29 -20.29
CA GLY A 77 11.26 -31.73 -21.59
C GLY A 77 9.73 -31.59 -21.77
N ARG A 78 9.07 -30.80 -20.92
CA ARG A 78 7.62 -30.64 -20.96
C ARG A 78 7.23 -29.42 -21.75
N ARG A 79 6.13 -29.51 -22.51
CA ARG A 79 5.64 -28.43 -23.36
C ARG A 79 5.54 -27.12 -22.58
N ALA A 80 6.35 -26.12 -22.93
CA ALA A 80 6.40 -24.80 -22.33
C ALA A 80 5.02 -24.13 -22.25
N LYS A 81 4.17 -24.34 -23.26
CA LYS A 81 2.81 -23.81 -23.34
C LYS A 81 1.91 -24.24 -22.16
N ARG A 82 2.09 -25.43 -21.61
CA ARG A 82 1.25 -25.93 -20.49
C ARG A 82 1.85 -25.70 -19.11
N LYS A 83 3.16 -25.46 -19.00
CA LYS A 83 3.88 -25.30 -17.73
C LYS A 83 4.69 -24.02 -17.67
N GLY A 84 4.64 -23.19 -18.70
CA GLY A 84 5.31 -21.90 -18.74
C GLY A 84 4.66 -20.91 -17.83
N GLU A 85 5.46 -20.22 -17.04
CA GLU A 85 5.03 -19.11 -16.18
C GLU A 85 5.23 -17.75 -16.88
N GLU A 86 5.44 -17.74 -18.21
CA GLU A 86 5.75 -16.52 -18.96
C GLU A 86 4.65 -15.47 -18.86
N GLN A 87 3.39 -15.91 -18.86
CA GLN A 87 2.24 -15.04 -18.76
C GLN A 87 1.78 -14.80 -17.31
N LEU A 88 2.48 -15.39 -16.33
CA LEU A 88 2.15 -15.19 -14.93
C LEU A 88 2.44 -13.75 -14.50
N ILE A 89 1.40 -13.01 -14.17
CA ILE A 89 1.46 -11.66 -13.64
C ILE A 89 1.00 -11.69 -12.19
N VAL A 90 1.81 -11.13 -11.30
CA VAL A 90 1.41 -10.99 -9.90
C VAL A 90 0.31 -9.93 -9.79
N GLY A 91 -0.89 -10.33 -9.36
CA GLY A 91 -2.04 -9.43 -9.17
C GLY A 91 -1.92 -8.48 -7.97
N LYS A 92 -0.70 -8.10 -7.59
CA LYS A 92 -0.41 -7.23 -6.45
C LYS A 92 0.51 -6.08 -6.87
N SER A 93 0.09 -4.85 -6.59
CA SER A 93 0.95 -3.68 -6.74
C SER A 93 2.04 -3.63 -5.65
N LEU A 94 3.13 -2.90 -5.91
CA LEU A 94 4.19 -2.67 -4.91
C LEU A 94 3.64 -2.00 -3.65
N GLN A 95 2.68 -1.10 -3.81
CA GLN A 95 1.98 -0.47 -2.69
C GLN A 95 1.26 -1.50 -1.80
N ARG A 96 0.52 -2.43 -2.40
CA ARG A 96 -0.15 -3.51 -1.64
C ARG A 96 0.87 -4.43 -0.96
N MET A 97 1.99 -4.73 -1.63
CA MET A 97 3.08 -5.50 -1.01
C MET A 97 3.69 -4.77 0.18
N ALA A 98 3.85 -3.45 0.10
CA ALA A 98 4.30 -2.63 1.23
C ALA A 98 3.35 -2.74 2.42
N GLU A 99 2.04 -2.60 2.18
CA GLU A 99 1.02 -2.74 3.22
C GLU A 99 1.04 -4.13 3.89
N GLU A 100 1.03 -5.20 3.09
CA GLU A 100 1.01 -6.58 3.59
C GLU A 100 2.28 -6.93 4.40
N ARG A 101 3.46 -6.48 3.92
CA ARG A 101 4.72 -6.70 4.63
C ARG A 101 4.80 -5.90 5.92
N THR A 102 4.30 -4.67 5.92
CA THR A 102 4.21 -3.83 7.13
C THR A 102 3.29 -4.47 8.16
N GLN A 103 2.10 -4.94 7.76
CA GLN A 103 1.18 -5.67 8.64
C GLN A 103 1.83 -6.91 9.26
N LYS A 104 2.62 -7.64 8.49
CA LYS A 104 3.34 -8.83 9.00
C LYS A 104 4.34 -8.49 10.10
N ARG A 105 4.98 -7.32 10.02
CA ARG A 105 5.92 -6.84 11.05
C ARG A 105 5.19 -6.27 12.27
N TYR A 106 4.09 -5.58 12.08
CA TYR A 106 3.30 -4.91 13.14
C TYR A 106 1.95 -5.63 13.33
N LYS A 107 1.99 -6.82 13.90
CA LYS A 107 0.82 -7.71 14.05
C LYS A 107 -0.30 -7.14 14.94
N ASN A 108 0.05 -6.27 15.89
CA ASN A 108 -0.90 -5.67 16.83
C ASN A 108 -1.61 -4.44 16.25
N LEU A 109 -1.15 -3.94 15.10
CA LEU A 109 -1.69 -2.76 14.44
C LEU A 109 -2.44 -3.17 13.17
N GLU A 110 -3.44 -2.37 12.78
CA GLU A 110 -4.15 -2.58 11.51
C GLU A 110 -3.82 -1.48 10.51
N VAL A 111 -3.61 -1.88 9.25
CA VAL A 111 -3.35 -0.94 8.16
C VAL A 111 -4.62 -0.19 7.82
N LEU A 112 -4.61 1.13 7.99
CA LEU A 112 -5.67 2.00 7.54
C LEU A 112 -5.57 2.26 6.03
N ASN A 113 -4.42 2.78 5.61
CA ASN A 113 -4.14 3.15 4.21
C ASN A 113 -2.64 3.35 3.99
N SER A 114 -2.24 3.64 2.75
CA SER A 114 -0.86 3.94 2.39
C SER A 114 -0.78 4.93 1.23
N TYR A 115 0.39 5.54 1.04
CA TYR A 115 0.66 6.42 -0.10
C TYR A 115 2.12 6.38 -0.50
N TRP A 116 2.37 6.70 -1.75
CA TRP A 116 3.69 6.77 -2.34
C TRP A 116 4.42 8.07 -1.92
N VAL A 117 5.71 7.96 -1.60
CA VAL A 117 6.56 9.09 -1.23
C VAL A 117 7.79 9.25 -2.11
N GLY A 118 8.28 8.20 -2.73
CA GLY A 118 9.44 8.29 -3.60
C GLY A 118 9.77 7.00 -4.31
N ALA A 119 10.60 7.10 -5.34
CA ALA A 119 11.14 5.96 -6.07
C ALA A 119 12.54 6.28 -6.60
N ASP A 120 13.35 5.26 -6.76
CA ASP A 120 14.60 5.29 -7.53
C ASP A 120 14.61 4.18 -8.59
N GLY A 121 15.76 3.86 -9.14
CA GLY A 121 15.90 2.78 -10.12
C GLY A 121 15.57 1.39 -9.57
N GLN A 122 15.84 1.14 -8.30
CA GLN A 122 15.74 -0.18 -7.67
C GLN A 122 14.59 -0.33 -6.69
N ASN A 123 14.18 0.75 -6.03
CA ASN A 123 13.23 0.72 -4.92
C ASN A 123 12.09 1.72 -5.10
N GLU A 124 10.99 1.44 -4.42
CA GLU A 124 9.91 2.39 -4.16
C GLU A 124 9.65 2.49 -2.67
N TRP A 125 9.32 3.69 -2.20
CA TRP A 125 9.00 3.97 -0.82
C TRP A 125 7.55 4.38 -0.68
N TYR A 126 6.89 3.73 0.27
CA TYR A 126 5.51 3.99 0.66
C TYR A 126 5.45 4.32 2.14
N GLU A 127 4.63 5.26 2.52
CA GLU A 127 4.28 5.47 3.92
C GLU A 127 2.95 4.77 4.19
N VAL A 128 2.95 3.90 5.19
CA VAL A 128 1.80 3.10 5.62
C VAL A 128 1.28 3.66 6.92
N ILE A 129 -0.01 4.00 6.94
CA ILE A 129 -0.73 4.49 8.11
C ILE A 129 -1.30 3.28 8.84
N LEU A 130 -0.82 3.06 10.05
CA LEU A 130 -1.28 2.00 10.95
C LEU A 130 -2.11 2.60 12.08
N VAL A 131 -3.03 1.83 12.59
CA VAL A 131 -3.88 2.20 13.73
C VAL A 131 -3.85 1.07 14.74
N ASP A 132 -3.75 1.43 16.01
CA ASP A 132 -3.83 0.49 17.13
C ASP A 132 -5.29 0.29 17.55
N PRO A 133 -5.91 -0.87 17.24
CA PRO A 133 -7.29 -1.14 17.61
C PRO A 133 -7.50 -1.35 19.12
N GLY A 134 -6.41 -1.62 19.87
CA GLY A 134 -6.46 -1.77 21.34
C GLY A 134 -6.39 -0.45 22.10
N HIS A 135 -6.01 0.65 21.42
CA HIS A 135 -5.80 1.93 22.09
C HIS A 135 -7.14 2.63 22.45
N PRO A 136 -7.38 3.05 23.71
CA PRO A 136 -8.63 3.67 24.14
C PRO A 136 -9.04 4.89 23.29
N VAL A 137 -8.09 5.75 22.94
CA VAL A 137 -8.34 6.95 22.10
C VAL A 137 -8.89 6.59 20.72
N ILE A 138 -8.53 5.41 20.18
CA ILE A 138 -9.05 4.92 18.89
C ILE A 138 -10.43 4.32 19.07
N GLN A 139 -10.66 3.56 20.13
CA GLN A 139 -11.94 2.93 20.43
C GLN A 139 -13.05 3.95 20.66
N HIS A 140 -12.74 5.08 21.31
CA HIS A 140 -13.69 6.15 21.60
C HIS A 140 -13.87 7.18 20.47
N ASP A 141 -13.03 7.16 19.41
CA ASP A 141 -13.21 8.07 18.27
C ASP A 141 -14.24 7.52 17.27
N PRO A 142 -15.45 8.09 17.16
CA PRO A 142 -16.51 7.57 16.29
C PRO A 142 -16.12 7.54 14.81
N LYS A 143 -15.11 8.34 14.40
CA LYS A 143 -14.65 8.38 13.01
C LYS A 143 -13.75 7.21 12.64
N ILE A 144 -13.10 6.55 13.61
CA ILE A 144 -12.13 5.47 13.35
C ILE A 144 -12.42 4.17 14.13
N SER A 145 -13.28 4.20 15.14
CA SER A 145 -13.62 3.04 15.98
C SER A 145 -14.07 1.81 15.20
N TRP A 146 -14.59 2.00 13.98
CA TRP A 146 -14.97 0.90 13.09
C TRP A 146 -13.80 -0.08 12.80
N ILE A 147 -12.54 0.38 12.87
CA ILE A 147 -11.35 -0.46 12.60
C ILE A 147 -11.12 -1.48 13.73
N CYS A 148 -11.63 -1.22 14.93
CA CYS A 148 -11.52 -2.10 16.09
C CYS A 148 -12.38 -3.37 15.98
N ASN A 149 -13.36 -3.39 15.10
CA ASN A 149 -14.20 -4.56 14.88
C ASN A 149 -13.40 -5.74 14.33
N ASN A 150 -13.68 -6.96 14.81
CA ASN A 150 -13.05 -8.20 14.36
C ASN A 150 -13.12 -8.41 12.84
N LYS A 151 -14.17 -7.91 12.17
CA LYS A 151 -14.30 -7.96 10.71
C LYS A 151 -13.20 -7.19 9.97
N HIS A 152 -12.49 -6.29 10.65
CA HIS A 152 -11.39 -5.51 10.07
C HIS A 152 -10.00 -6.06 10.43
N LYS A 153 -9.92 -7.08 11.29
CA LYS A 153 -8.67 -7.76 11.62
C LYS A 153 -8.03 -8.34 10.37
N ASN A 154 -6.73 -8.06 10.17
CA ASN A 154 -5.98 -8.51 9.00
C ASN A 154 -6.59 -8.06 7.66
N ARG A 155 -7.22 -6.89 7.64
CA ARG A 155 -7.96 -6.35 6.49
C ARG A 155 -7.12 -6.21 5.22
N VAL A 156 -5.83 -5.98 5.36
CA VAL A 156 -4.90 -5.79 4.23
C VAL A 156 -4.79 -7.05 3.36
N TYR A 157 -4.76 -8.23 3.96
CA TYR A 157 -4.63 -9.49 3.21
C TYR A 157 -5.89 -9.83 2.40
N ARG A 158 -7.04 -9.32 2.84
CA ARG A 158 -8.33 -9.47 2.14
C ARG A 158 -8.59 -8.39 1.09
N GLY A 159 -7.61 -7.49 0.89
CA GLY A 159 -7.73 -6.40 -0.10
C GLY A 159 -8.79 -5.36 0.26
N LEU A 160 -8.96 -5.04 1.54
CA LEU A 160 -9.93 -4.04 2.02
C LEU A 160 -9.34 -2.64 2.15
N THR A 161 -8.04 -2.47 1.90
CA THR A 161 -7.40 -1.16 1.77
C THR A 161 -7.68 -0.56 0.39
N SER A 162 -7.40 0.73 0.23
CA SER A 162 -7.52 1.41 -1.07
C SER A 162 -6.68 0.75 -2.16
N ALA A 163 -5.42 0.37 -1.85
CA ALA A 163 -4.53 -0.33 -2.77
C ALA A 163 -5.05 -1.75 -3.08
N GLY A 164 -5.56 -2.45 -2.06
CA GLY A 164 -6.17 -3.76 -2.23
C GLY A 164 -7.44 -3.72 -3.09
N ALA A 165 -8.32 -2.76 -2.87
CA ALA A 165 -9.53 -2.57 -3.68
C ALA A 165 -9.20 -2.27 -5.16
N LYS A 166 -8.14 -1.48 -5.41
CA LYS A 166 -7.64 -1.23 -6.78
C LYS A 166 -7.16 -2.52 -7.43
N GLY A 167 -6.37 -3.34 -6.73
CA GLY A 167 -5.88 -4.63 -7.23
C GLY A 167 -6.98 -5.65 -7.50
N ARG A 168 -8.11 -5.56 -6.78
CA ARG A 168 -9.30 -6.39 -7.01
C ARG A 168 -10.21 -5.86 -8.13
N GLY A 169 -9.85 -4.76 -8.78
CA GLY A 169 -10.66 -4.15 -9.84
C GLY A 169 -11.93 -3.44 -9.34
N LEU A 170 -12.12 -3.26 -8.04
CA LEU A 170 -13.35 -2.69 -7.46
C LEU A 170 -13.56 -1.21 -7.75
N ARG A 171 -12.53 -0.53 -8.29
CA ARG A 171 -12.63 0.87 -8.73
C ARG A 171 -13.15 1.02 -10.16
N ASN A 172 -13.13 -0.04 -10.95
CA ASN A 172 -13.68 -0.06 -12.27
C ASN A 172 -15.22 -0.02 -12.18
N LYS A 173 -15.85 0.75 -13.04
CA LYS A 173 -17.31 0.91 -13.12
C LYS A 173 -17.76 0.67 -14.54
N GLY A 174 -19.03 0.30 -14.71
CA GLY A 174 -19.66 0.11 -16.02
C GLY A 174 -19.44 -1.26 -16.62
N HIS A 175 -19.60 -1.34 -17.95
CA HIS A 175 -19.49 -2.59 -18.71
C HIS A 175 -18.10 -3.21 -18.58
N GLY A 176 -18.04 -4.54 -18.38
CA GLY A 176 -16.80 -5.29 -18.18
C GLY A 176 -16.33 -5.37 -16.71
N ALA A 177 -16.93 -4.58 -15.80
CA ALA A 177 -16.60 -4.63 -14.39
C ALA A 177 -17.49 -5.58 -13.57
N GLU A 178 -18.49 -6.18 -14.16
CA GLU A 178 -19.47 -7.05 -13.50
C GLU A 178 -18.83 -8.33 -12.95
N LYS A 179 -17.80 -8.82 -13.63
CA LYS A 179 -17.05 -10.03 -13.20
C LYS A 179 -16.37 -9.87 -11.85
N VAL A 180 -15.91 -8.66 -11.53
CA VAL A 180 -15.12 -8.39 -10.30
C VAL A 180 -15.97 -7.96 -9.12
N ARG A 181 -17.24 -7.71 -9.29
CA ARG A 181 -18.15 -7.23 -8.24
C ARG A 181 -19.18 -8.28 -7.84
N PRO A 182 -19.49 -8.38 -6.56
CA PRO A 182 -18.87 -7.73 -5.40
C PRO A 182 -17.48 -8.26 -5.08
N SER A 183 -17.15 -9.50 -5.47
CA SER A 183 -15.82 -10.12 -5.32
C SER A 183 -15.70 -11.37 -6.19
N GLY A 184 -14.47 -11.86 -6.38
CA GLY A 184 -14.23 -13.14 -7.06
C GLY A 184 -14.92 -14.31 -6.37
N GLY A 185 -14.90 -14.34 -5.03
CA GLY A 185 -15.57 -15.39 -4.24
C GLY A 185 -17.09 -15.43 -4.44
N ALA A 186 -17.74 -14.27 -4.51
CA ALA A 186 -19.18 -14.16 -4.78
C ALA A 186 -19.57 -14.67 -6.19
N LYS A 187 -18.62 -14.73 -7.11
CA LYS A 187 -18.76 -15.25 -8.47
C LYS A 187 -18.20 -16.67 -8.63
N GLY A 188 -17.98 -17.41 -7.54
CA GLY A 188 -17.42 -18.75 -7.57
C GLY A 188 -16.01 -18.83 -8.17
N ASN A 189 -15.21 -17.79 -8.00
CA ASN A 189 -13.85 -17.62 -8.57
C ASN A 189 -13.79 -17.72 -10.11
N ARG A 190 -14.89 -17.47 -10.82
CA ARG A 190 -14.98 -17.51 -12.28
C ARG A 190 -14.53 -16.20 -12.96
N ASN A 191 -13.71 -15.40 -12.27
CA ASN A 191 -13.24 -14.09 -12.77
C ASN A 191 -11.93 -14.18 -13.56
N ASN A 192 -11.38 -15.36 -13.71
CA ASN A 192 -10.14 -15.61 -14.45
C ASN A 192 -10.44 -16.06 -15.87
#